data_738b1e2bb9a7d977d3a840223614f83a
#
_entry.id   738b1e2bb9a7d977d3a840223614f83a
#
_cell.length_a   1.000
_cell.length_b   1.000
_cell.length_c   1.000
_cell.angle_alpha   90.00
_cell.angle_beta   90.00
_cell.angle_gamma   90.00
#
_symmetry.space_group_name_H-M   'P 1'
#
loop_
_entity.id
_entity.type
_entity.pdbx_description
1 polymer ?
#
loop_
_entity_poly.entity_id
_entity_poly.type
_entity_poly.pdbx_seq_one_letter_code
_entity_poly.pdbx_strand_id
1 'polypeptide(L)'
;MKKRNRVLALTVAATMSASLLAGCGSSAQQSGAASSEAASTDTAASVSDGGEDNIIRVGVVCSMTGGSAIYGEGAQNAVDMAVEEINAGDSGYKIEIVNGGKVSDDAKDAKQAKNAYNKVMADLPEAIVGSFFSSVTLPMAEQASKDGMLLLATGATNADVTLKGDSIFRNCFIDPYHGKMAALFAKDKGFAKVAVIYAKDDDYSNGLKDAFVENCEAKKHTAEILRGMLQCCPLI
;
A
#
# COMPACT_ATOMS: atom_id res chain seq x y z
N MET A 1 -51.61 21.81 -17.43
CA MET A 1 -51.56 23.17 -16.81
C MET A 1 -50.14 23.43 -16.40
N LYS A 2 -49.36 23.95 -17.28
CA LYS A 2 -48.98 25.34 -17.56
C LYS A 2 -48.16 25.99 -16.46
N LYS A 3 -46.84 26.14 -16.83
CA LYS A 3 -46.04 27.37 -16.68
C LYS A 3 -46.15 28.08 -15.32
N ARG A 4 -45.00 28.02 -14.59
CA ARG A 4 -44.43 29.18 -13.87
C ARG A 4 -43.26 28.67 -13.02
N ASN A 5 -42.08 28.97 -13.45
CA ASN A 5 -40.98 29.52 -12.72
C ASN A 5 -39.66 29.39 -13.53
N ARG A 6 -39.70 30.14 -14.62
CA ARG A 6 -38.45 30.59 -15.27
C ARG A 6 -38.39 32.08 -15.04
N VAL A 7 -37.83 32.48 -13.92
CA VAL A 7 -37.25 33.83 -13.67
C VAL A 7 -36.73 33.81 -12.22
N LEU A 8 -35.50 33.39 -12.02
CA LEU A 8 -34.62 33.81 -10.94
C LEU A 8 -33.24 33.13 -11.12
N ALA A 9 -32.59 33.53 -12.22
CA ALA A 9 -31.20 33.17 -12.43
C ALA A 9 -30.59 34.27 -13.31
N LEU A 10 -30.41 35.42 -12.75
CA LEU A 10 -29.59 36.52 -13.34
C LEU A 10 -29.50 37.63 -12.31
N THR A 11 -28.56 37.52 -11.40
CA THR A 11 -27.89 38.63 -10.71
C THR A 11 -27.01 38.05 -9.61
N VAL A 12 -25.78 37.75 -9.89
CA VAL A 12 -24.57 37.91 -9.08
C VAL A 12 -23.40 37.55 -9.97
N ALA A 13 -23.06 38.45 -10.84
CA ALA A 13 -21.80 38.48 -11.54
C ALA A 13 -21.44 39.96 -11.73
N ALA A 14 -20.75 40.53 -10.77
CA ALA A 14 -19.93 41.74 -10.88
C ALA A 14 -19.55 42.21 -9.49
N THR A 15 -18.38 41.80 -9.01
CA THR A 15 -17.49 42.61 -8.17
C THR A 15 -16.31 41.75 -7.75
N MET A 16 -15.21 41.85 -8.48
CA MET A 16 -13.83 41.67 -8.01
C MET A 16 -12.88 41.87 -9.18
N SER A 17 -12.64 43.16 -9.45
CA SER A 17 -11.50 43.60 -10.21
C SER A 17 -11.10 44.95 -9.65
N ALA A 18 -9.99 45.00 -8.93
CA ALA A 18 -9.08 46.14 -8.80
C ALA A 18 -8.20 45.98 -7.54
N SER A 19 -6.97 45.51 -7.73
CA SER A 19 -5.80 46.07 -7.02
C SER A 19 -4.53 45.35 -7.54
N LEU A 20 -4.10 45.84 -8.69
CA LEU A 20 -2.73 45.68 -9.19
C LEU A 20 -2.18 47.07 -9.35
N LEU A 21 -0.90 47.23 -9.07
CA LEU A 21 0.04 48.29 -9.35
C LEU A 21 0.45 49.16 -8.15
N ALA A 22 1.65 48.83 -7.65
CA ALA A 22 2.71 49.83 -7.48
C ALA A 22 3.98 49.18 -6.96
N GLY A 23 5.09 49.36 -7.67
CA GLY A 23 6.41 48.97 -7.18
C GLY A 23 7.44 48.73 -8.27
N CYS A 24 7.63 49.72 -9.15
CA CYS A 24 8.76 49.77 -10.06
C CYS A 24 9.92 50.52 -9.38
N GLY A 25 11.15 49.97 -9.42
CA GLY A 25 12.35 50.59 -8.88
C GLY A 25 13.60 49.94 -9.42
N SER A 26 14.18 50.58 -10.37
CA SER A 26 15.32 50.49 -11.26
C SER A 26 16.67 49.91 -10.78
N SER A 27 17.28 49.20 -11.74
CA SER A 27 18.66 49.33 -12.32
C SER A 27 19.85 48.85 -11.49
N ALA A 28 20.60 47.87 -12.03
CA ALA A 28 21.83 48.04 -12.79
C ALA A 28 22.50 46.69 -13.06
N GLN A 29 22.94 46.57 -14.25
CA GLN A 29 23.71 45.58 -14.97
C GLN A 29 25.05 45.24 -14.29
N GLN A 30 25.43 43.94 -14.24
CA GLN A 30 26.74 43.53 -14.74
C GLN A 30 26.85 41.99 -14.81
N SER A 31 27.40 41.59 -15.94
CA SER A 31 27.73 40.26 -16.41
C SER A 31 28.74 39.50 -15.57
N GLY A 32 28.60 38.15 -15.49
CA GLY A 32 29.66 37.26 -15.02
C GLY A 32 29.23 35.79 -15.02
N ALA A 33 29.93 34.98 -15.77
CA ALA A 33 29.77 33.59 -16.19
C ALA A 33 29.41 32.55 -15.14
N ALA A 34 28.61 31.59 -15.61
CA ALA A 34 28.57 30.13 -15.40
C ALA A 34 29.14 29.51 -14.11
N SER A 35 28.27 28.92 -13.31
CA SER A 35 28.50 27.61 -12.72
C SER A 35 27.15 26.98 -12.39
N SER A 36 26.89 25.83 -12.97
CA SER A 36 25.72 24.98 -12.70
C SER A 36 25.93 24.26 -11.38
N GLU A 37 25.26 24.70 -10.34
CA GLU A 37 25.01 23.90 -9.15
C GLU A 37 23.54 23.52 -9.12
N ALA A 38 23.30 22.22 -9.22
CA ALA A 38 22.00 21.61 -9.02
C ALA A 38 21.57 21.85 -7.57
N ALA A 39 20.62 22.74 -7.37
CA ALA A 39 19.95 22.85 -6.08
C ALA A 39 19.02 21.64 -5.92
N SER A 40 19.46 20.68 -5.14
CA SER A 40 18.60 19.68 -4.51
C SER A 40 17.64 20.44 -3.59
N THR A 41 16.41 20.61 -4.02
CA THR A 41 15.34 20.98 -3.11
C THR A 41 15.04 19.78 -2.24
N ASP A 42 15.69 19.71 -1.09
CA ASP A 42 15.25 18.94 0.06
C ASP A 42 13.85 19.48 0.45
N THR A 43 12.83 18.84 -0.08
CA THR A 43 11.51 18.92 0.51
C THR A 43 11.53 17.98 1.73
N ALA A 44 12.16 18.43 2.81
CA ALA A 44 11.92 17.85 4.10
C ALA A 44 10.40 17.97 4.34
N ALA A 45 9.71 16.84 4.26
CA ALA A 45 8.37 16.73 4.81
C ALA A 45 8.48 17.25 6.25
N SER A 46 7.80 18.34 6.54
CA SER A 46 7.67 18.83 7.89
C SER A 46 6.95 17.75 8.68
N VAL A 47 7.72 16.98 9.43
CA VAL A 47 7.17 16.22 10.56
C VAL A 47 6.46 17.27 11.39
N SER A 48 5.15 17.22 11.43
CA SER A 48 4.35 18.05 12.33
C SER A 48 4.88 17.75 13.73
N ASP A 49 5.43 18.78 14.35
CA ASP A 49 5.83 18.76 15.76
C ASP A 49 4.65 18.18 16.55
N GLY A 50 4.86 16.94 17.07
CA GLY A 50 3.82 16.20 17.75
C GLY A 50 3.33 17.02 18.94
N GLY A 51 2.05 17.39 18.92
CA GLY A 51 1.39 17.95 20.10
C GLY A 51 1.65 17.06 21.31
N GLU A 52 1.50 17.62 22.50
CA GLU A 52 1.88 17.14 23.83
C GLU A 52 1.53 15.70 24.24
N ASP A 53 0.89 14.93 23.37
CA ASP A 53 0.63 13.51 23.54
C ASP A 53 1.44 12.73 22.50
N ASN A 54 2.51 12.05 22.89
CA ASN A 54 3.34 11.16 22.05
C ASN A 54 2.52 9.97 21.49
N ILE A 55 1.40 10.24 20.82
CA ILE A 55 0.49 9.26 20.26
C ILE A 55 0.82 9.09 18.77
N ILE A 56 1.08 7.86 18.36
CA ILE A 56 1.26 7.46 16.95
C ILE A 56 -0.04 6.78 16.50
N ARG A 57 -0.72 7.38 15.51
CA ARG A 57 -1.94 6.82 14.93
C ARG A 57 -1.61 5.89 13.79
N VAL A 58 -2.14 4.68 13.85
CA VAL A 58 -1.86 3.61 12.88
C VAL A 58 -3.17 3.12 12.28
N GLY A 59 -3.23 3.13 10.95
CA GLY A 59 -4.29 2.48 10.19
C GLY A 59 -3.99 0.99 10.01
N VAL A 60 -5.00 0.13 10.13
CA VAL A 60 -4.83 -1.31 9.87
C VAL A 60 -5.83 -1.78 8.83
N VAL A 61 -5.35 -2.47 7.80
CA VAL A 61 -6.17 -2.99 6.70
C VAL A 61 -5.90 -4.48 6.53
N CYS A 62 -6.95 -5.30 6.53
CA CYS A 62 -6.86 -6.74 6.26
C CYS A 62 -8.24 -7.28 5.85
N SER A 63 -8.30 -8.49 5.29
CA SER A 63 -9.55 -9.13 4.89
C SER A 63 -10.33 -9.61 6.12
N MET A 64 -11.39 -8.89 6.50
CA MET A 64 -12.25 -9.19 7.65
C MET A 64 -13.48 -10.02 7.28
N THR A 65 -13.78 -10.14 5.98
CA THR A 65 -14.98 -10.85 5.49
C THR A 65 -14.64 -11.90 4.43
N GLY A 66 -15.64 -12.74 4.09
CA GLY A 66 -15.49 -13.80 3.10
C GLY A 66 -14.61 -14.97 3.55
N GLY A 67 -14.13 -15.76 2.60
CA GLY A 67 -13.30 -16.95 2.88
C GLY A 67 -11.93 -16.66 3.50
N SER A 68 -11.54 -15.39 3.57
CA SER A 68 -10.26 -14.92 4.13
C SER A 68 -10.39 -14.25 5.49
N ALA A 69 -11.59 -14.25 6.09
CA ALA A 69 -11.88 -13.55 7.35
C ALA A 69 -10.96 -13.96 8.51
N ILE A 70 -10.55 -15.22 8.55
CA ILE A 70 -9.65 -15.75 9.59
C ILE A 70 -8.31 -14.98 9.67
N TYR A 71 -7.83 -14.44 8.54
CA TYR A 71 -6.60 -13.63 8.52
C TYR A 71 -6.85 -12.25 9.13
N GLY A 72 -8.02 -11.66 8.88
CA GLY A 72 -8.41 -10.39 9.46
C GLY A 72 -8.67 -10.48 10.97
N GLU A 73 -9.33 -11.55 11.43
CA GLU A 73 -9.50 -11.83 12.85
C GLU A 73 -8.14 -11.97 13.56
N GLY A 74 -7.22 -12.72 12.93
CA GLY A 74 -5.85 -12.85 13.43
C GLY A 74 -5.11 -11.50 13.48
N ALA A 75 -5.29 -10.65 12.45
CA ALA A 75 -4.71 -9.32 12.41
C ALA A 75 -5.27 -8.42 13.52
N GLN A 76 -6.60 -8.43 13.77
CA GLN A 76 -7.21 -7.66 14.85
C GLN A 76 -6.65 -8.09 16.21
N ASN A 77 -6.61 -9.39 16.48
CA ASN A 77 -6.08 -9.90 17.74
C ASN A 77 -4.61 -9.53 17.95
N ALA A 78 -3.78 -9.65 16.90
CA ALA A 78 -2.37 -9.29 16.97
C ALA A 78 -2.15 -7.80 17.21
N VAL A 79 -2.97 -6.94 16.58
CA VAL A 79 -2.94 -5.50 16.77
C VAL A 79 -3.36 -5.15 18.20
N ASP A 80 -4.46 -5.72 18.70
CA ASP A 80 -4.95 -5.46 20.07
C ASP A 80 -3.87 -5.82 21.10
N MET A 81 -3.22 -6.99 20.95
CA MET A 81 -2.13 -7.42 21.82
C MET A 81 -0.91 -6.48 21.74
N ALA A 82 -0.48 -6.12 20.53
CA ALA A 82 0.68 -5.25 20.35
C ALA A 82 0.45 -3.85 20.91
N VAL A 83 -0.74 -3.29 20.72
CA VAL A 83 -1.13 -1.99 21.26
C VAL A 83 -1.18 -2.02 22.79
N GLU A 84 -1.75 -3.07 23.38
CA GLU A 84 -1.78 -3.26 24.82
C GLU A 84 -0.36 -3.31 25.41
N GLU A 85 0.52 -4.13 24.80
CA GLU A 85 1.90 -4.30 25.25
C GLU A 85 2.71 -2.99 25.13
N ILE A 86 2.66 -2.32 23.97
CA ILE A 86 3.39 -1.06 23.75
C ILE A 86 2.88 0.03 24.69
N ASN A 87 1.55 0.14 24.84
CA ASN A 87 0.93 1.17 25.66
C ASN A 87 1.09 0.93 27.17
N ALA A 88 1.33 -0.30 27.61
CA ALA A 88 1.69 -0.62 28.99
C ALA A 88 3.16 -0.36 29.31
N GLY A 89 4.02 -0.30 28.30
CA GLY A 89 5.47 -0.09 28.46
C GLY A 89 5.84 1.38 28.61
N ASP A 90 7.13 1.60 28.91
CA ASP A 90 7.75 2.93 29.11
C ASP A 90 8.46 3.45 27.85
N SER A 91 7.88 3.18 26.65
CA SER A 91 8.48 3.56 25.37
C SER A 91 8.53 5.07 25.13
N GLY A 92 7.79 5.85 25.91
CA GLY A 92 7.58 7.28 25.68
C GLY A 92 6.56 7.58 24.58
N TYR A 93 6.01 6.56 23.93
CA TYR A 93 4.99 6.65 22.88
C TYR A 93 3.78 5.80 23.24
N LYS A 94 2.63 6.20 22.72
CA LYS A 94 1.39 5.41 22.73
C LYS A 94 0.96 5.17 21.30
N ILE A 95 0.38 4.00 21.05
CA ILE A 95 -0.20 3.65 19.74
C ILE A 95 -1.72 3.77 19.85
N GLU A 96 -2.32 4.44 18.89
CA GLU A 96 -3.76 4.48 18.67
C GLU A 96 -4.09 3.88 17.31
N ILE A 97 -4.97 2.90 17.27
CA ILE A 97 -5.48 2.38 16.01
C ILE A 97 -6.66 3.24 15.57
N VAL A 98 -6.53 3.87 14.41
CA VAL A 98 -7.62 4.66 13.81
C VAL A 98 -8.82 3.79 13.43
N ASN A 99 -9.88 4.35 12.89
CA ASN A 99 -11.12 3.62 12.59
C ASN A 99 -11.76 3.00 13.85
N GLY A 100 -11.65 3.71 15.00
CA GLY A 100 -12.23 3.28 16.28
C GLY A 100 -11.58 1.99 16.83
N GLY A 101 -10.28 1.80 16.63
CA GLY A 101 -9.55 0.62 17.08
C GLY A 101 -9.78 -0.63 16.22
N LYS A 102 -10.34 -0.48 15.01
CA LYS A 102 -10.75 -1.61 14.19
C LYS A 102 -9.95 -1.74 12.90
N VAL A 103 -9.63 -2.97 12.54
CA VAL A 103 -9.10 -3.31 11.21
C VAL A 103 -10.12 -2.94 10.14
N SER A 104 -9.69 -2.25 9.09
CA SER A 104 -10.53 -1.92 7.94
C SER A 104 -10.52 -3.08 6.94
N ASP A 105 -11.72 -3.46 6.47
CA ASP A 105 -11.91 -4.65 5.63
C ASP A 105 -11.59 -4.37 4.16
N ASP A 106 -10.63 -5.09 3.60
CA ASP A 106 -10.34 -5.11 2.16
C ASP A 106 -11.10 -6.21 1.39
N ALA A 107 -11.79 -7.10 2.09
CA ALA A 107 -12.57 -8.22 1.55
C ALA A 107 -11.80 -9.10 0.53
N LYS A 108 -10.47 -9.07 0.53
CA LYS A 108 -9.59 -9.66 -0.51
C LYS A 108 -9.96 -9.20 -1.94
N ASP A 109 -10.40 -7.96 -2.08
CA ASP A 109 -10.80 -7.35 -3.35
C ASP A 109 -10.04 -6.03 -3.56
N ALA A 110 -9.43 -5.83 -4.75
CA ALA A 110 -8.58 -4.68 -5.05
C ALA A 110 -9.31 -3.33 -4.94
N LYS A 111 -10.61 -3.27 -5.25
CA LYS A 111 -11.41 -2.06 -5.12
C LYS A 111 -11.74 -1.78 -3.65
N GLN A 112 -12.10 -2.83 -2.90
CA GLN A 112 -12.37 -2.70 -1.47
C GLN A 112 -11.09 -2.35 -0.70
N ALA A 113 -9.92 -2.85 -1.11
CA ALA A 113 -8.65 -2.45 -0.54
C ALA A 113 -8.41 -0.93 -0.62
N LYS A 114 -8.70 -0.32 -1.78
CA LYS A 114 -8.63 1.15 -1.93
C LYS A 114 -9.65 1.88 -1.06
N ASN A 115 -10.86 1.35 -0.94
CA ASN A 115 -11.89 1.92 -0.06
C ASN A 115 -11.47 1.82 1.41
N ALA A 116 -10.93 0.67 1.82
CA ALA A 116 -10.42 0.45 3.17
C ALA A 116 -9.24 1.38 3.50
N TYR A 117 -8.32 1.55 2.56
CA TYR A 117 -7.24 2.51 2.65
C TYR A 117 -7.77 3.94 2.84
N ASN A 118 -8.65 4.41 1.96
CA ASN A 118 -9.23 5.75 2.06
C ASN A 118 -9.99 5.97 3.36
N LYS A 119 -10.61 4.93 3.88
CA LYS A 119 -11.34 5.01 5.17
C LYS A 119 -10.38 5.26 6.33
N VAL A 120 -9.25 4.53 6.41
CA VAL A 120 -8.28 4.76 7.47
C VAL A 120 -7.55 6.09 7.29
N MET A 121 -7.31 6.53 6.06
CA MET A 121 -6.70 7.82 5.76
C MET A 121 -7.55 9.03 6.22
N ALA A 122 -8.87 8.87 6.32
CA ALA A 122 -9.75 9.93 6.82
C ALA A 122 -9.47 10.31 8.28
N ASP A 123 -8.90 9.40 9.05
CA ASP A 123 -8.52 9.62 10.46
C ASP A 123 -7.04 10.08 10.62
N LEU A 124 -6.38 10.42 9.51
CA LEU A 124 -5.02 10.98 9.46
C LEU A 124 -3.97 10.12 10.21
N PRO A 125 -3.77 8.86 9.83
CA PRO A 125 -2.73 8.02 10.43
C PRO A 125 -1.33 8.48 10.02
N GLU A 126 -0.32 8.21 10.84
CA GLU A 126 1.10 8.38 10.53
C GLU A 126 1.67 7.17 9.76
N ALA A 127 1.05 6.00 9.89
CA ALA A 127 1.44 4.78 9.19
C ALA A 127 0.24 3.86 8.96
N ILE A 128 0.36 2.98 7.97
CA ILE A 128 -0.62 1.92 7.70
C ILE A 128 0.08 0.55 7.77
N VAL A 129 -0.54 -0.38 8.50
CA VAL A 129 -0.15 -1.78 8.57
C VAL A 129 -1.16 -2.63 7.81
N GLY A 130 -0.67 -3.47 6.91
CA GLY A 130 -1.49 -4.33 6.05
C GLY A 130 -1.19 -4.09 4.56
N SER A 131 -1.78 -4.76 3.58
CA SER A 131 -2.70 -5.87 3.76
C SER A 131 -1.95 -7.21 3.77
N PHE A 132 -2.67 -8.34 3.85
CA PHE A 132 -2.06 -9.67 3.90
C PHE A 132 -1.81 -10.25 2.50
N PHE A 133 -2.74 -10.10 1.56
CA PHE A 133 -2.67 -10.71 0.24
C PHE A 133 -2.04 -9.77 -0.79
N SER A 134 -1.19 -10.29 -1.69
CA SER A 134 -0.50 -9.50 -2.73
C SER A 134 -1.46 -8.76 -3.65
N SER A 135 -2.56 -9.40 -4.07
CA SER A 135 -3.56 -8.83 -4.99
C SER A 135 -4.27 -7.58 -4.44
N VAL A 136 -4.39 -7.44 -3.13
CA VAL A 136 -4.98 -6.26 -2.48
C VAL A 136 -3.92 -5.27 -1.98
N THR A 137 -2.73 -5.76 -1.63
CA THR A 137 -1.64 -4.90 -1.18
C THR A 137 -1.03 -4.09 -2.32
N LEU A 138 -0.89 -4.67 -3.52
CA LEU A 138 -0.31 -3.97 -4.68
C LEU A 138 -1.03 -2.66 -5.02
N PRO A 139 -2.37 -2.63 -5.23
CA PRO A 139 -3.09 -1.39 -5.50
C PRO A 139 -3.11 -0.43 -4.31
N MET A 140 -3.05 -0.93 -3.08
CA MET A 140 -2.95 -0.10 -1.87
C MET A 140 -1.57 0.52 -1.74
N ALA A 141 -0.49 -0.23 -1.99
CA ALA A 141 0.88 0.26 -1.99
C ALA A 141 1.12 1.34 -3.05
N GLU A 142 0.53 1.17 -4.24
CA GLU A 142 0.57 2.19 -5.28
C GLU A 142 -0.09 3.51 -4.83
N GLN A 143 -1.22 3.43 -4.13
CA GLN A 143 -1.89 4.62 -3.60
C GLN A 143 -1.08 5.24 -2.45
N ALA A 144 -0.63 4.43 -1.50
CA ALA A 144 0.19 4.87 -0.36
C ALA A 144 1.48 5.58 -0.81
N SER A 145 2.13 5.06 -1.86
CA SER A 145 3.30 5.70 -2.46
C SER A 145 3.00 7.09 -3.03
N LYS A 146 1.86 7.25 -3.70
CA LYS A 146 1.43 8.56 -4.24
C LYS A 146 1.14 9.58 -3.14
N ASP A 147 0.61 9.10 -2.03
CA ASP A 147 0.24 9.93 -0.88
C ASP A 147 1.44 10.17 0.06
N GLY A 148 2.60 9.56 -0.19
CA GLY A 148 3.78 9.61 0.69
C GLY A 148 3.56 8.87 2.02
N MET A 149 2.55 7.99 2.10
CA MET A 149 2.17 7.27 3.30
C MET A 149 3.09 6.08 3.54
N LEU A 150 3.56 5.93 4.79
CA LEU A 150 4.27 4.73 5.21
C LEU A 150 3.33 3.54 5.26
N LEU A 151 3.66 2.49 4.50
CA LEU A 151 2.92 1.24 4.47
C LEU A 151 3.83 0.06 4.83
N LEU A 152 3.43 -0.73 5.82
CA LEU A 152 4.06 -1.99 6.18
C LEU A 152 3.15 -3.17 5.80
N ALA A 153 3.44 -3.84 4.69
CA ALA A 153 2.74 -5.05 4.27
C ALA A 153 3.09 -6.24 5.19
N THR A 154 2.08 -6.98 5.64
CA THR A 154 2.27 -8.05 6.64
C THR A 154 2.50 -9.44 6.03
N GLY A 155 1.82 -9.77 4.92
CA GLY A 155 1.89 -11.09 4.31
C GLY A 155 2.03 -11.08 2.77
N ALA A 156 2.05 -9.92 2.14
CA ALA A 156 2.14 -9.79 0.69
C ALA A 156 3.55 -10.09 0.17
N THR A 157 3.75 -11.29 -0.35
CA THR A 157 5.04 -11.85 -0.75
C THR A 157 5.48 -11.45 -2.17
N ASN A 158 4.57 -10.93 -3.01
CA ASN A 158 4.90 -10.49 -4.36
C ASN A 158 6.00 -9.41 -4.32
N ALA A 159 7.07 -9.61 -5.11
CA ALA A 159 8.25 -8.74 -5.09
C ALA A 159 7.92 -7.28 -5.40
N ASP A 160 6.92 -7.04 -6.26
CA ASP A 160 6.55 -5.71 -6.75
C ASP A 160 5.94 -4.79 -5.68
N VAL A 161 5.53 -5.33 -4.53
CA VAL A 161 4.93 -4.54 -3.45
C VAL A 161 5.85 -3.41 -3.01
N THR A 162 7.10 -3.73 -2.65
CA THR A 162 8.07 -2.73 -2.18
C THR A 162 8.72 -1.93 -3.31
N LEU A 163 8.49 -2.31 -4.58
CA LEU A 163 8.91 -1.52 -5.72
C LEU A 163 7.95 -0.37 -6.05
N LYS A 164 6.82 -0.27 -5.33
CA LYS A 164 5.84 0.81 -5.54
C LYS A 164 6.31 2.16 -4.99
N GLY A 165 7.25 2.17 -4.03
CA GLY A 165 7.80 3.42 -3.49
C GLY A 165 8.69 3.21 -2.26
N ASP A 166 9.44 4.24 -1.92
CA ASP A 166 10.43 4.22 -0.84
C ASP A 166 9.79 4.16 0.56
N SER A 167 8.50 4.52 0.68
CA SER A 167 7.71 4.42 1.91
C SER A 167 6.98 3.09 2.08
N ILE A 168 7.20 2.13 1.17
CA ILE A 168 6.51 0.84 1.17
C ILE A 168 7.45 -0.26 1.67
N PHE A 169 7.10 -0.84 2.80
CA PHE A 169 7.86 -1.89 3.47
C PHE A 169 7.08 -3.20 3.55
N ARG A 170 7.76 -4.30 3.87
CA ARG A 170 7.13 -5.60 4.16
C ARG A 170 7.80 -6.29 5.33
N ASN A 171 7.07 -7.14 6.01
CA ASN A 171 7.57 -8.01 7.07
C ASN A 171 7.30 -9.49 6.75
N CYS A 172 7.68 -9.91 5.53
CA CYS A 172 7.59 -11.31 5.10
C CYS A 172 8.64 -11.61 4.02
N PHE A 173 8.87 -12.90 3.74
CA PHE A 173 9.70 -13.32 2.62
C PHE A 173 9.03 -13.01 1.28
N ILE A 174 9.83 -12.96 0.21
CA ILE A 174 9.36 -12.68 -1.15
C ILE A 174 9.24 -13.96 -1.98
N ASP A 175 8.37 -13.95 -2.98
CA ASP A 175 8.15 -15.08 -3.89
C ASP A 175 9.43 -15.58 -4.57
N PRO A 176 10.36 -14.73 -5.05
CA PRO A 176 11.64 -15.18 -5.59
C PRO A 176 12.44 -16.08 -4.64
N TYR A 177 12.43 -15.77 -3.33
CA TYR A 177 13.08 -16.61 -2.34
C TYR A 177 12.36 -17.95 -2.15
N HIS A 178 11.03 -17.93 -2.03
CA HIS A 178 10.22 -19.14 -1.88
C HIS A 178 10.33 -20.05 -3.10
N GLY A 179 10.24 -19.49 -4.31
CA GLY A 179 10.41 -20.25 -5.56
C GLY A 179 11.78 -20.90 -5.66
N LYS A 180 12.84 -20.19 -5.30
CA LYS A 180 14.20 -20.72 -5.22
C LYS A 180 14.31 -21.87 -4.24
N MET A 181 13.75 -21.73 -3.04
CA MET A 181 13.78 -22.79 -2.02
C MET A 181 13.01 -24.01 -2.45
N ALA A 182 11.84 -23.86 -3.08
CA ALA A 182 11.05 -24.96 -3.61
C ALA A 182 11.82 -25.69 -4.75
N ALA A 183 12.49 -24.98 -5.64
CA ALA A 183 13.30 -25.57 -6.71
C ALA A 183 14.52 -26.33 -6.15
N LEU A 184 15.17 -25.81 -5.11
CA LEU A 184 16.26 -26.50 -4.42
C LEU A 184 15.79 -27.77 -3.73
N PHE A 185 14.63 -27.73 -3.08
CA PHE A 185 14.00 -28.91 -2.47
C PHE A 185 13.69 -29.98 -3.51
N ALA A 186 13.06 -29.60 -4.63
CA ALA A 186 12.78 -30.53 -5.72
C ALA A 186 14.05 -31.22 -6.24
N LYS A 187 15.14 -30.46 -6.37
CA LYS A 187 16.44 -30.98 -6.76
C LYS A 187 17.02 -31.94 -5.72
N ASP A 188 17.02 -31.55 -4.45
CA ASP A 188 17.55 -32.36 -3.35
C ASP A 188 16.83 -33.73 -3.27
N LYS A 189 15.52 -33.72 -3.50
CA LYS A 189 14.70 -34.96 -3.56
C LYS A 189 14.85 -35.75 -4.85
N GLY A 190 15.61 -35.27 -5.83
CA GLY A 190 15.83 -35.98 -7.09
C GLY A 190 14.61 -36.03 -8.02
N PHE A 191 13.65 -35.10 -7.87
CA PHE A 191 12.48 -35.06 -8.73
C PHE A 191 12.88 -34.65 -10.16
N ALA A 192 12.69 -35.56 -11.11
CA ALA A 192 12.99 -35.29 -12.52
C ALA A 192 11.96 -34.37 -13.20
N LYS A 193 10.70 -34.44 -12.74
CA LYS A 193 9.59 -33.63 -13.25
C LYS A 193 8.74 -33.16 -12.08
N VAL A 194 8.33 -31.90 -12.13
CA VAL A 194 7.45 -31.30 -11.11
C VAL A 194 6.28 -30.60 -11.82
N ALA A 195 5.06 -30.89 -11.38
CA ALA A 195 3.86 -30.20 -11.83
C ALA A 195 3.59 -29.01 -10.93
N VAL A 196 3.27 -27.84 -11.51
CA VAL A 196 2.89 -26.63 -10.79
C VAL A 196 1.43 -26.31 -11.07
N ILE A 197 0.62 -26.28 -10.02
CA ILE A 197 -0.78 -25.85 -10.06
C ILE A 197 -0.87 -24.48 -9.42
N TYR A 198 -1.46 -23.51 -10.10
CA TYR A 198 -1.50 -22.13 -9.65
C TYR A 198 -2.82 -21.43 -10.03
N ALA A 199 -3.22 -20.41 -9.27
CA ALA A 199 -4.35 -19.55 -9.58
C ALA A 199 -3.91 -18.46 -10.55
N LYS A 200 -4.46 -18.45 -11.79
CA LYS A 200 -4.05 -17.55 -12.86
C LYS A 200 -4.31 -16.07 -12.55
N ASP A 201 -5.38 -15.79 -11.82
CA ASP A 201 -5.86 -14.44 -11.54
C ASP A 201 -5.44 -13.96 -10.13
N ASP A 202 -4.36 -14.54 -9.58
CA ASP A 202 -3.84 -14.19 -8.25
C ASP A 202 -2.35 -13.84 -8.34
N ASP A 203 -2.00 -12.61 -7.93
CA ASP A 203 -0.64 -12.06 -8.06
C ASP A 203 0.40 -12.84 -7.25
N TYR A 204 0.03 -13.33 -6.05
CA TYR A 204 0.89 -14.19 -5.24
C TYR A 204 1.20 -15.50 -5.96
N SER A 205 0.15 -16.17 -6.45
CA SER A 205 0.25 -17.47 -7.09
C SER A 205 1.10 -17.41 -8.38
N ASN A 206 0.94 -16.35 -9.16
CA ASN A 206 1.76 -16.10 -10.35
C ASN A 206 3.21 -15.82 -9.99
N GLY A 207 3.47 -14.91 -9.05
CA GLY A 207 4.84 -14.56 -8.62
C GLY A 207 5.61 -15.77 -8.10
N LEU A 208 4.98 -16.59 -7.27
CA LEU A 208 5.60 -17.81 -6.76
C LEU A 208 5.86 -18.85 -7.84
N LYS A 209 4.89 -19.08 -8.75
CA LYS A 209 5.05 -19.98 -9.90
C LYS A 209 6.21 -19.53 -10.80
N ASP A 210 6.27 -18.25 -11.16
CA ASP A 210 7.31 -17.72 -12.04
C ASP A 210 8.70 -17.90 -11.41
N ALA A 211 8.85 -17.56 -10.14
CA ALA A 211 10.09 -17.74 -9.41
C ALA A 211 10.52 -19.21 -9.30
N PHE A 212 9.57 -20.12 -9.10
CA PHE A 212 9.86 -21.56 -9.07
C PHE A 212 10.35 -22.05 -10.42
N VAL A 213 9.63 -21.73 -11.52
CA VAL A 213 9.96 -22.15 -12.90
C VAL A 213 11.34 -21.62 -13.31
N GLU A 214 11.60 -20.33 -13.09
CA GLU A 214 12.90 -19.71 -13.40
C GLU A 214 14.05 -20.44 -12.69
N ASN A 215 13.91 -20.77 -11.42
CA ASN A 215 14.94 -21.48 -10.67
C ASN A 215 15.08 -22.95 -11.07
N CYS A 216 14.02 -23.60 -11.56
CA CYS A 216 14.11 -24.94 -12.14
C CYS A 216 14.87 -24.93 -13.47
N GLU A 217 14.55 -23.99 -14.37
CA GLU A 217 15.21 -23.85 -15.69
C GLU A 217 16.69 -23.51 -15.55
N ALA A 218 17.03 -22.56 -14.69
CA ALA A 218 18.41 -22.19 -14.40
C ALA A 218 19.27 -23.38 -13.90
N LYS A 219 18.63 -24.41 -13.35
CA LYS A 219 19.29 -25.62 -12.80
C LYS A 219 19.12 -26.86 -13.66
N LYS A 220 18.64 -26.73 -14.91
CA LYS A 220 18.37 -27.82 -15.85
C LYS A 220 17.37 -28.88 -15.33
N HIS A 221 16.37 -28.45 -14.54
CA HIS A 221 15.24 -29.30 -14.18
C HIS A 221 14.04 -28.91 -15.05
N THR A 222 13.33 -29.90 -15.58
CA THR A 222 12.12 -29.64 -16.36
C THR A 222 10.94 -29.46 -15.44
N ALA A 223 10.43 -28.23 -15.33
CA ALA A 223 9.16 -27.96 -14.66
C ALA A 223 8.04 -28.05 -15.72
N GLU A 224 7.10 -28.96 -15.49
CA GLU A 224 5.91 -29.08 -16.32
C GLU A 224 4.80 -28.22 -15.72
N ILE A 225 4.44 -27.12 -16.40
CA ILE A 225 3.40 -26.20 -15.94
C ILE A 225 2.04 -26.71 -16.39
N LEU A 226 1.29 -27.30 -15.49
CA LEU A 226 -0.12 -27.59 -15.70
C LEU A 226 -0.93 -26.31 -15.52
N ARG A 227 -1.39 -25.70 -16.61
CA ARG A 227 -2.33 -24.60 -16.61
C ARG A 227 -3.72 -25.12 -16.22
N GLY A 228 -4.00 -25.18 -14.93
CA GLY A 228 -5.30 -25.55 -14.40
C GLY A 228 -5.98 -24.34 -13.80
N MET A 229 -7.18 -24.01 -14.26
CA MET A 229 -8.11 -23.17 -13.53
C MET A 229 -8.55 -23.93 -12.29
N LEU A 230 -7.94 -23.67 -11.15
CA LEU A 230 -8.58 -23.94 -9.89
C LEU A 230 -9.62 -22.84 -9.66
N GLN A 231 -10.80 -23.05 -10.22
CA GLN A 231 -12.00 -22.44 -9.71
C GLN A 231 -12.10 -22.92 -8.25
N CYS A 232 -12.00 -21.99 -7.31
CA CYS A 232 -12.14 -22.32 -5.90
C CYS A 232 -13.43 -23.12 -5.72
N CYS A 233 -13.32 -24.42 -5.45
CA CYS A 233 -14.40 -25.15 -4.85
C CYS A 233 -14.68 -24.49 -3.49
N PRO A 234 -15.89 -24.05 -3.20
CA PRO A 234 -16.26 -23.70 -1.84
C PRO A 234 -16.08 -24.98 -1.01
N LEU A 235 -15.18 -24.92 -0.04
CA LEU A 235 -15.11 -25.94 0.99
C LEU A 235 -16.46 -25.93 1.72
N ILE A 236 -17.20 -27.03 1.58
CA ILE A 236 -18.40 -27.34 2.36
C ILE A 236 -18.03 -27.51 3.82
#